data_e597470df69a93e094560052eec81ea2
#
_entry.id   e597470df69a93e094560052eec81ea2
#
_cell.length_a   1.000
_cell.length_b   1.000
_cell.length_c   1.000
_cell.angle_alpha   90.00
_cell.angle_beta   90.00
_cell.angle_gamma   90.00
#
_symmetry.space_group_name_H-M   'P 1'
#
loop_
_entity.id
_entity.type
_entity.pdbx_description
1 polymer ?
#
loop_
_entity_poly.entity_id
_entity_poly.type
_entity_poly.pdbx_seq_one_letter_code
_entity_poly.pdbx_strand_id
1 'polypeptide(L)'
;AVGLGQTIGRGISAGMSVGVAPSFSLSNAYQWQDDPYILLTDIMRTQRKLLDIASREGAFYTDLYALARTEQGVQALMGLIPEAFHGTEDVVAGVQTRTLNSQEQAYIGLHARAFTPSTRIETIPEAMSGYADSTLLTMLQVAAYTAPGTFEQGAALTTQEETPSFAFYPDMPGNITLARQWSTETGILTDTFLKLSPDRHFHTAFVGDTGFGKSIAAERLAYETTRFWHYRTIVLDFGQGWRKALNWPGIGANGSEDGRGHVDIRQLHPGSPRPLRWNILQVPRRIEPVRYRSMVAELFANAGRMGARQLGFMRRALTELYFEAGVLTGDPKLQNGPLGHLQDDREVQVIRNTHQNSANQQDNLHPGTLLESLSAFELQALAVYRSKQLDVSKWVDRLRTYKEKLERDQVSRTSLEGVLLRLEQFSEGHMARQYGPSASGIGVEDLGLMGDPANPWGITVIEGGAEMDEYPKAALLSLLASILYSDAVARRRETLDGKHFPPMQIFFEEANKVLTGVSGGAASDQGSGESGNPVSHLFQTMWRDGRKYSIFLHLMAQT
;
A
#
# COMPACT_ATOMS: atom_id res chain seq x y z
N ALA A 1 -42.49 4.85 -21.50
CA ALA A 1 -42.12 6.26 -21.64
C ALA A 1 -40.60 6.32 -21.76
N VAL A 2 -40.13 6.54 -22.96
CA VAL A 2 -38.68 6.66 -23.23
C VAL A 2 -38.23 8.00 -22.69
N GLY A 3 -37.48 8.00 -21.62
CA GLY A 3 -36.82 9.19 -21.07
C GLY A 3 -35.57 9.50 -21.88
N LEU A 4 -35.70 10.38 -22.86
CA LEU A 4 -34.57 10.93 -23.60
C LEU A 4 -33.87 11.98 -22.75
N GLY A 5 -32.79 11.56 -22.09
CA GLY A 5 -31.86 12.46 -21.42
C GLY A 5 -31.01 13.18 -22.45
N GLN A 6 -31.33 14.40 -22.80
CA GLN A 6 -30.51 15.26 -23.66
C GLN A 6 -29.46 15.97 -22.81
N THR A 7 -28.20 15.55 -22.88
CA THR A 7 -27.12 16.42 -22.44
C THR A 7 -26.58 17.18 -23.64
N ILE A 8 -26.99 18.42 -23.79
CA ILE A 8 -26.44 19.29 -24.83
C ILE A 8 -25.14 19.89 -24.34
N GLY A 9 -24.04 19.28 -24.73
CA GLY A 9 -22.70 19.87 -24.55
C GLY A 9 -22.50 20.97 -25.62
N ARG A 10 -22.64 22.23 -25.27
CA ARG A 10 -22.25 23.35 -26.13
C ARG A 10 -20.74 23.58 -26.00
N GLY A 11 -19.98 22.99 -26.89
CA GLY A 11 -18.58 23.38 -27.10
C GLY A 11 -18.50 24.45 -28.17
N ILE A 12 -18.22 25.68 -27.81
CA ILE A 12 -17.89 26.73 -28.78
C ILE A 12 -16.36 26.69 -28.96
N SER A 13 -15.90 26.10 -30.07
CA SER A 13 -14.52 26.27 -30.50
C SER A 13 -14.42 27.38 -31.51
N ALA A 14 -13.86 28.52 -31.13
CA ALA A 14 -13.51 29.59 -32.05
C ALA A 14 -12.09 29.34 -32.58
N GLY A 15 -12.00 28.81 -33.80
CA GLY A 15 -10.71 28.71 -34.50
C GLY A 15 -10.47 29.99 -35.32
N MET A 16 -9.50 30.80 -34.98
CA MET A 16 -9.00 31.86 -35.84
C MET A 16 -7.97 31.31 -36.81
N SER A 17 -8.30 31.18 -38.07
CA SER A 17 -7.30 30.98 -39.12
C SER A 17 -6.80 32.34 -39.60
N VAL A 18 -5.50 32.58 -39.57
CA VAL A 18 -4.84 33.78 -40.10
C VAL A 18 -4.83 33.66 -41.62
N GLY A 19 -5.89 34.16 -42.23
CA GLY A 19 -6.04 34.28 -43.67
C GLY A 19 -7.20 35.25 -43.90
N VAL A 20 -7.20 35.99 -44.98
CA VAL A 20 -7.94 37.18 -45.35
C VAL A 20 -9.46 37.27 -45.02
N ALA A 21 -10.01 36.30 -44.30
CA ALA A 21 -11.34 36.39 -43.67
C ALA A 21 -11.42 35.52 -42.41
N PRO A 22 -11.92 36.02 -41.28
CA PRO A 22 -12.14 35.18 -40.09
C PRO A 22 -13.29 34.21 -40.36
N SER A 23 -13.00 32.94 -40.44
CA SER A 23 -14.03 31.90 -40.49
C SER A 23 -14.36 31.44 -39.08
N PHE A 24 -15.58 31.71 -38.63
CA PHE A 24 -16.11 31.13 -37.38
C PHE A 24 -16.76 29.80 -37.72
N SER A 25 -16.21 28.71 -37.26
CA SER A 25 -16.90 27.43 -37.29
C SER A 25 -17.56 27.17 -35.92
N LEU A 26 -18.89 27.22 -35.91
CA LEU A 26 -19.70 26.72 -34.79
C LEU A 26 -19.89 25.22 -35.01
N SER A 27 -19.18 24.38 -34.27
CA SER A 27 -19.50 22.95 -34.21
C SER A 27 -20.38 22.71 -33.00
N ASN A 28 -21.66 22.38 -33.24
CA ASN A 28 -22.54 21.84 -32.22
C ASN A 28 -22.34 20.32 -32.19
N ALA A 29 -21.65 19.81 -31.16
CA ALA A 29 -21.64 18.39 -30.91
C ALA A 29 -22.85 18.03 -30.05
N TYR A 30 -23.79 17.28 -30.65
CA TYR A 30 -24.92 16.70 -29.92
C TYR A 30 -24.52 15.31 -29.46
N GLN A 31 -24.47 15.10 -28.17
CA GLN A 31 -24.29 13.77 -27.60
C GLN A 31 -25.63 13.26 -27.11
N TRP A 32 -26.15 12.26 -27.80
CA TRP A 32 -27.37 11.58 -27.40
C TRP A 32 -26.98 10.46 -26.44
N GLN A 33 -27.50 10.49 -25.22
CA GLN A 33 -27.46 9.37 -24.29
C GLN A 33 -28.82 8.67 -24.35
N ASP A 34 -28.83 7.44 -24.84
CA ASP A 34 -29.98 6.54 -24.80
C ASP A 34 -29.73 5.55 -23.65
N ASP A 35 -30.34 5.80 -22.49
CA ASP A 35 -30.16 5.00 -21.29
C ASP A 35 -30.43 3.51 -21.50
N PRO A 36 -31.49 3.08 -22.23
CA PRO A 36 -31.66 1.67 -22.57
C PRO A 36 -30.54 1.09 -23.42
N TYR A 37 -29.97 1.87 -24.33
CA TYR A 37 -28.84 1.41 -25.16
C TYR A 37 -27.55 1.29 -24.38
N ILE A 38 -27.31 2.20 -23.45
CA ILE A 38 -26.16 2.12 -22.52
C ILE A 38 -26.28 0.88 -21.64
N LEU A 39 -27.46 0.67 -21.03
CA LEU A 39 -27.74 -0.51 -20.22
C LEU A 39 -27.52 -1.80 -21.03
N LEU A 40 -28.04 -1.88 -22.24
CA LEU A 40 -27.86 -3.04 -23.11
C LEU A 40 -26.37 -3.26 -23.44
N THR A 41 -25.64 -2.18 -23.70
CA THR A 41 -24.19 -2.25 -23.97
C THR A 41 -23.41 -2.77 -22.76
N ASP A 42 -23.77 -2.35 -21.56
CA ASP A 42 -23.13 -2.79 -20.34
C ASP A 42 -23.47 -4.25 -20.01
N ILE A 43 -24.71 -4.67 -20.27
CA ILE A 43 -25.10 -6.08 -20.19
C ILE A 43 -24.25 -6.93 -21.14
N MET A 44 -24.13 -6.51 -22.40
CA MET A 44 -23.34 -7.25 -23.39
C MET A 44 -21.85 -7.30 -23.05
N ARG A 45 -21.29 -6.21 -22.49
CA ARG A 45 -19.90 -6.18 -22.04
C ARG A 45 -19.66 -7.15 -20.87
N THR A 46 -20.58 -7.18 -19.92
CA THR A 46 -20.50 -8.08 -18.77
C THR A 46 -20.60 -9.54 -19.21
N GLN A 47 -21.55 -9.85 -20.08
CA GLN A 47 -21.66 -11.20 -20.63
C GLN A 47 -20.43 -11.61 -21.44
N ARG A 48 -19.88 -10.69 -22.22
CA ARG A 48 -18.62 -10.96 -22.95
C ARG A 48 -17.46 -11.26 -22.01
N LYS A 49 -17.31 -10.49 -20.92
CA LYS A 49 -16.29 -10.79 -19.90
C LYS A 49 -16.47 -12.18 -19.29
N LEU A 50 -17.71 -12.54 -18.96
CA LEU A 50 -18.02 -13.88 -18.43
C LEU A 50 -17.68 -14.99 -19.44
N LEU A 51 -17.98 -14.81 -20.71
CA LEU A 51 -17.63 -15.76 -21.76
C LEU A 51 -16.11 -15.85 -21.98
N ASP A 52 -15.39 -14.73 -21.89
CA ASP A 52 -13.93 -14.73 -21.96
C ASP A 52 -13.29 -15.49 -20.78
N ILE A 53 -13.83 -15.32 -19.58
CA ILE A 53 -13.41 -16.07 -18.39
C ILE A 53 -13.77 -17.56 -18.57
N ALA A 54 -15.00 -17.85 -18.97
CA ALA A 54 -15.49 -19.20 -19.20
C ALA A 54 -14.65 -19.96 -20.25
N SER A 55 -14.17 -19.27 -21.29
CA SER A 55 -13.31 -19.87 -22.32
C SER A 55 -11.90 -20.21 -21.83
N ARG A 56 -11.39 -19.51 -20.82
CA ARG A 56 -10.05 -19.72 -20.25
C ARG A 56 -10.04 -20.70 -19.10
N GLU A 57 -11.01 -20.59 -18.20
CA GLU A 57 -11.08 -21.31 -16.93
C GLU A 57 -12.07 -22.46 -16.93
N GLY A 58 -12.92 -22.53 -17.95
CA GLY A 58 -14.03 -23.44 -18.02
C GLY A 58 -15.31 -22.86 -17.42
N ALA A 59 -16.44 -23.41 -17.85
CA ALA A 59 -17.75 -23.05 -17.32
C ALA A 59 -18.68 -24.28 -17.33
N PHE A 60 -19.71 -24.23 -16.47
CA PHE A 60 -20.67 -25.31 -16.30
C PHE A 60 -22.08 -24.77 -16.47
N TYR A 61 -22.93 -25.54 -17.14
CA TYR A 61 -24.37 -25.32 -17.08
C TYR A 61 -24.86 -25.79 -15.71
N THR A 62 -25.42 -24.89 -14.94
CA THR A 62 -25.76 -25.12 -13.55
C THR A 62 -27.21 -24.80 -13.28
N ASP A 63 -27.91 -25.74 -12.62
CA ASP A 63 -29.28 -25.59 -12.15
C ASP A 63 -29.27 -25.60 -10.61
N LEU A 64 -30.02 -24.68 -10.01
CA LEU A 64 -30.21 -24.62 -8.56
C LEU A 64 -31.66 -24.96 -8.21
N TYR A 65 -31.87 -25.99 -7.41
CA TYR A 65 -33.19 -26.39 -6.93
C TYR A 65 -33.30 -26.19 -5.42
N ALA A 66 -34.33 -25.48 -5.00
CA ALA A 66 -34.67 -25.34 -3.58
C ALA A 66 -35.93 -26.12 -3.27
N LEU A 67 -35.90 -26.91 -2.19
CA LEU A 67 -36.96 -27.78 -1.76
C LEU A 67 -37.50 -27.36 -0.40
N ALA A 68 -38.81 -27.27 -0.25
CA ALA A 68 -39.48 -27.04 1.03
C ALA A 68 -40.61 -28.04 1.24
N ARG A 69 -40.94 -28.30 2.49
CA ARG A 69 -42.01 -29.26 2.86
C ARG A 69 -43.41 -28.69 2.72
N THR A 70 -43.54 -27.37 2.68
CA THR A 70 -44.82 -26.65 2.64
C THR A 70 -44.82 -25.60 1.57
N GLU A 71 -45.97 -25.26 1.04
CA GLU A 71 -46.11 -24.19 0.04
C GLU A 71 -45.67 -22.83 0.57
N GLN A 72 -45.92 -22.54 1.84
CA GLN A 72 -45.42 -21.33 2.49
C GLN A 72 -43.88 -21.31 2.55
N GLY A 73 -43.25 -22.46 2.77
CA GLY A 73 -41.79 -22.61 2.70
C GLY A 73 -41.24 -22.36 1.31
N VAL A 74 -41.94 -22.79 0.24
CA VAL A 74 -41.56 -22.49 -1.13
C VAL A 74 -41.61 -20.98 -1.40
N GLN A 75 -42.69 -20.32 -0.96
CA GLN A 75 -42.82 -18.85 -1.13
C GLN A 75 -41.74 -18.09 -0.38
N ALA A 76 -41.40 -18.53 0.83
CA ALA A 76 -40.28 -17.94 1.59
C ALA A 76 -38.93 -18.11 0.85
N LEU A 77 -38.65 -19.31 0.33
CA LEU A 77 -37.43 -19.55 -0.47
C LEU A 77 -37.37 -18.73 -1.75
N MET A 78 -38.51 -18.52 -2.43
CA MET A 78 -38.56 -17.65 -3.62
C MET A 78 -38.18 -16.20 -3.32
N GLY A 79 -38.46 -15.71 -2.12
CA GLY A 79 -38.02 -14.37 -1.70
C GLY A 79 -36.56 -14.32 -1.26
N LEU A 80 -36.09 -15.35 -0.53
CA LEU A 80 -34.75 -15.37 0.07
C LEU A 80 -33.64 -15.71 -0.94
N ILE A 81 -33.90 -16.58 -1.91
CA ILE A 81 -32.89 -17.02 -2.88
C ILE A 81 -32.35 -15.87 -3.72
N PRO A 82 -33.18 -15.00 -4.34
CA PRO A 82 -32.67 -13.86 -5.07
C PRO A 82 -31.80 -12.95 -4.19
N GLU A 83 -32.21 -12.70 -2.94
CA GLU A 83 -31.47 -11.85 -2.01
C GLU A 83 -30.14 -12.47 -1.59
N ALA A 84 -30.12 -13.78 -1.32
CA ALA A 84 -28.92 -14.51 -0.93
C ALA A 84 -27.88 -14.62 -2.05
N PHE A 85 -28.32 -14.67 -3.31
CA PHE A 85 -27.47 -14.80 -4.47
C PHE A 85 -27.24 -13.48 -5.24
N HIS A 86 -27.82 -12.39 -4.79
CA HIS A 86 -27.45 -11.06 -5.22
C HIS A 86 -26.12 -10.67 -4.56
N GLY A 87 -25.05 -10.74 -5.32
CA GLY A 87 -23.79 -10.12 -4.90
C GLY A 87 -23.95 -8.60 -4.81
N THR A 88 -23.16 -7.94 -4.00
CA THR A 88 -23.17 -6.49 -3.79
C THR A 88 -22.58 -5.70 -4.98
N GLU A 89 -22.05 -6.37 -6.00
CA GLU A 89 -21.37 -5.73 -7.13
C GLU A 89 -21.87 -6.27 -8.48
N ASP A 90 -22.32 -5.36 -9.35
CA ASP A 90 -22.51 -5.52 -10.80
C ASP A 90 -23.40 -6.68 -11.30
N VAL A 91 -24.48 -6.99 -10.63
CA VAL A 91 -25.44 -7.98 -11.14
C VAL A 91 -26.33 -7.33 -12.21
N VAL A 92 -26.00 -7.57 -13.46
CA VAL A 92 -26.75 -7.06 -14.62
C VAL A 92 -28.10 -7.76 -14.79
N ALA A 93 -28.25 -8.99 -14.30
CA ALA A 93 -29.51 -9.72 -14.28
C ALA A 93 -29.67 -10.42 -12.92
N GLY A 94 -30.72 -10.08 -12.21
CA GLY A 94 -31.07 -10.73 -10.94
C GLY A 94 -31.38 -12.21 -11.13
N VAL A 95 -31.15 -13.00 -10.08
CA VAL A 95 -31.55 -14.41 -10.03
C VAL A 95 -33.06 -14.49 -10.18
N GLN A 96 -33.53 -15.18 -11.20
CA GLN A 96 -34.96 -15.43 -11.41
C GLN A 96 -35.34 -16.77 -10.75
N THR A 97 -36.37 -16.75 -9.93
CA THR A 97 -36.93 -17.93 -9.32
C THR A 97 -38.30 -18.23 -9.89
N ARG A 98 -38.61 -19.51 -10.09
CA ARG A 98 -39.94 -19.96 -10.49
C ARG A 98 -40.36 -21.18 -9.70
N THR A 99 -41.66 -21.31 -9.46
CA THR A 99 -42.24 -22.51 -8.87
C THR A 99 -42.43 -23.58 -9.97
N LEU A 100 -42.02 -24.79 -9.68
CA LEU A 100 -42.21 -25.94 -10.55
C LEU A 100 -43.60 -26.54 -10.42
N ASN A 101 -44.22 -26.88 -11.54
CA ASN A 101 -45.48 -27.62 -11.52
C ASN A 101 -45.29 -29.10 -11.13
N SER A 102 -46.39 -29.84 -10.86
CA SER A 102 -46.31 -31.23 -10.39
C SER A 102 -45.61 -32.17 -11.37
N GLN A 103 -45.73 -31.94 -12.67
CA GLN A 103 -45.05 -32.76 -13.69
C GLN A 103 -43.57 -32.49 -13.73
N GLU A 104 -43.18 -31.22 -13.64
CA GLU A 104 -41.78 -30.80 -13.54
C GLU A 104 -41.13 -31.32 -12.26
N GLN A 105 -41.83 -31.27 -11.13
CA GLN A 105 -41.36 -31.81 -9.86
C GLN A 105 -41.11 -33.33 -9.93
N ALA A 106 -42.01 -34.09 -10.58
CA ALA A 106 -41.81 -35.51 -10.81
C ALA A 106 -40.62 -35.80 -11.72
N TYR A 107 -40.50 -35.01 -12.78
CA TYR A 107 -39.38 -35.11 -13.73
C TYR A 107 -38.02 -34.83 -13.08
N ILE A 108 -37.93 -33.74 -12.31
CA ILE A 108 -36.71 -33.35 -11.59
C ILE A 108 -36.36 -34.36 -10.52
N GLY A 109 -37.36 -34.91 -9.78
CA GLY A 109 -37.15 -35.95 -8.79
C GLY A 109 -36.47 -37.19 -9.37
N LEU A 110 -36.70 -37.48 -10.67
CA LEU A 110 -36.05 -38.57 -11.38
C LEU A 110 -34.66 -38.14 -11.93
N HIS A 111 -34.55 -36.94 -12.53
CA HIS A 111 -33.39 -36.52 -13.26
C HIS A 111 -32.31 -35.83 -12.41
N ALA A 112 -32.66 -35.21 -11.31
CA ALA A 112 -31.71 -34.64 -10.36
C ALA A 112 -30.75 -35.72 -9.79
N ARG A 113 -31.29 -36.97 -9.60
CA ARG A 113 -30.46 -38.11 -9.19
C ARG A 113 -29.52 -38.63 -10.29
N ALA A 114 -29.81 -38.31 -11.55
CA ALA A 114 -29.02 -38.71 -12.70
C ALA A 114 -28.08 -37.60 -13.21
N PHE A 115 -28.05 -36.46 -12.54
CA PHE A 115 -27.28 -35.26 -12.93
C PHE A 115 -27.54 -34.83 -14.38
N THR A 116 -28.77 -34.98 -14.88
CA THR A 116 -29.16 -34.54 -16.21
C THR A 116 -29.73 -33.11 -16.12
N PRO A 117 -29.43 -32.25 -17.12
CA PRO A 117 -29.97 -30.89 -17.16
C PRO A 117 -31.50 -30.87 -17.21
N SER A 118 -32.13 -29.85 -16.61
CA SER A 118 -33.56 -29.66 -16.73
C SER A 118 -33.95 -29.24 -18.14
N THR A 119 -35.06 -29.77 -18.66
CA THR A 119 -35.59 -29.42 -19.96
C THR A 119 -36.89 -28.63 -19.84
N ARG A 120 -36.94 -27.46 -20.43
CA ARG A 120 -38.20 -26.71 -20.64
C ARG A 120 -38.89 -27.24 -21.89
N ILE A 121 -40.09 -27.76 -21.75
CA ILE A 121 -40.70 -28.68 -22.75
C ILE A 121 -41.26 -27.99 -24.01
N GLU A 122 -41.43 -26.65 -24.09
CA GLU A 122 -42.39 -26.19 -25.07
C GLU A 122 -41.98 -25.19 -26.19
N THR A 123 -40.78 -24.62 -26.23
CA THR A 123 -40.56 -23.57 -27.28
C THR A 123 -39.17 -23.40 -27.84
N ILE A 124 -38.24 -24.29 -27.58
CA ILE A 124 -36.83 -24.13 -28.04
C ILE A 124 -36.43 -25.28 -28.96
N PRO A 125 -35.65 -25.02 -30.05
CA PRO A 125 -35.14 -26.06 -30.94
C PRO A 125 -34.50 -27.21 -30.15
N GLU A 126 -34.75 -28.47 -30.56
CA GLU A 126 -34.36 -29.67 -29.83
C GLU A 126 -32.88 -29.69 -29.40
N ALA A 127 -32.00 -29.06 -30.18
CA ALA A 127 -30.57 -28.97 -29.84
C ALA A 127 -30.25 -28.09 -28.64
N MET A 128 -31.17 -27.19 -28.22
CA MET A 128 -30.97 -26.26 -27.11
C MET A 128 -31.95 -26.46 -25.96
N SER A 129 -32.92 -27.35 -26.09
CA SER A 129 -34.00 -27.56 -25.11
C SER A 129 -33.48 -28.02 -23.73
N GLY A 130 -32.37 -28.76 -23.71
CA GLY A 130 -31.80 -29.31 -22.48
C GLY A 130 -31.18 -28.27 -21.52
N TYR A 131 -31.01 -27.04 -21.97
CA TYR A 131 -30.32 -26.00 -21.20
C TYR A 131 -31.16 -24.74 -20.99
N ALA A 132 -32.47 -24.82 -21.25
CA ALA A 132 -33.34 -23.65 -21.26
C ALA A 132 -33.43 -22.90 -19.92
N ASP A 133 -33.34 -23.64 -18.83
CA ASP A 133 -33.42 -23.12 -17.47
C ASP A 133 -32.04 -23.10 -16.75
N SER A 134 -31.00 -23.60 -17.42
CA SER A 134 -29.65 -23.66 -16.84
C SER A 134 -28.90 -22.33 -17.03
N THR A 135 -28.15 -21.94 -16.00
CA THR A 135 -27.27 -20.77 -16.05
C THR A 135 -25.83 -21.21 -16.30
N LEU A 136 -25.15 -20.54 -17.22
CA LEU A 136 -23.73 -20.76 -17.44
C LEU A 136 -22.93 -20.05 -16.33
N LEU A 137 -22.30 -20.82 -15.47
CA LEU A 137 -21.46 -20.32 -14.38
C LEU A 137 -20.00 -20.67 -14.62
N THR A 138 -19.10 -19.74 -14.33
CA THR A 138 -17.65 -19.98 -14.35
C THR A 138 -17.26 -20.90 -13.18
N MET A 139 -16.09 -21.51 -13.25
CA MET A 139 -15.57 -22.38 -12.18
C MET A 139 -15.56 -21.65 -10.81
N LEU A 140 -15.16 -20.38 -10.80
CA LEU A 140 -15.13 -19.57 -9.56
C LEU A 140 -16.53 -19.36 -8.99
N GLN A 141 -17.52 -19.09 -9.86
CA GLN A 141 -18.92 -18.93 -9.45
C GLN A 141 -19.50 -20.25 -8.91
N VAL A 142 -19.26 -21.36 -9.59
CA VAL A 142 -19.68 -22.68 -9.09
C VAL A 142 -19.05 -22.99 -7.75
N ALA A 143 -17.75 -22.70 -7.58
CA ALA A 143 -17.06 -22.87 -6.31
C ALA A 143 -17.68 -21.99 -5.20
N ALA A 144 -18.04 -20.74 -5.50
CA ALA A 144 -18.72 -19.86 -4.56
C ALA A 144 -20.10 -20.37 -4.14
N TYR A 145 -20.87 -20.95 -5.09
CA TYR A 145 -22.20 -21.53 -4.80
C TYR A 145 -22.12 -22.88 -4.06
N THR A 146 -21.05 -23.64 -4.26
CA THR A 146 -20.87 -24.95 -3.62
C THR A 146 -20.00 -24.90 -2.38
N ALA A 147 -19.31 -23.79 -2.14
CA ALA A 147 -18.58 -23.60 -0.90
C ALA A 147 -19.58 -23.64 0.28
N PRO A 148 -19.28 -24.37 1.35
CA PRO A 148 -20.11 -24.34 2.55
C PRO A 148 -20.06 -22.93 3.13
N GLY A 149 -21.04 -22.10 2.77
CA GLY A 149 -21.23 -20.79 3.35
C GLY A 149 -21.88 -20.92 4.72
N THR A 150 -21.54 -20.06 5.65
CA THR A 150 -22.28 -19.85 6.88
C THR A 150 -23.63 -19.22 6.53
N PHE A 151 -24.69 -19.98 6.67
CA PHE A 151 -26.04 -19.42 6.60
C PHE A 151 -26.42 -18.92 8.00
N GLU A 152 -26.39 -17.63 8.22
CA GLU A 152 -27.09 -17.02 9.35
C GLU A 152 -28.59 -16.99 9.04
N GLN A 153 -29.29 -18.01 9.47
CA GLN A 153 -30.75 -17.97 9.55
C GLN A 153 -31.20 -17.91 11.00
N GLY A 154 -31.62 -16.72 11.42
CA GLY A 154 -32.37 -16.49 12.65
C GLY A 154 -31.77 -17.17 13.91
N ALA A 155 -32.32 -16.95 15.08
CA ALA A 155 -31.76 -17.35 16.37
C ALA A 155 -31.53 -18.88 16.61
N ALA A 156 -31.57 -19.75 15.59
CA ALA A 156 -31.51 -21.19 15.75
C ALA A 156 -30.46 -21.95 14.90
N LEU A 157 -29.68 -21.29 14.07
CA LEU A 157 -28.60 -21.94 13.31
C LEU A 157 -27.33 -21.08 13.37
N THR A 158 -26.73 -21.05 14.53
CA THR A 158 -25.28 -20.92 14.58
C THR A 158 -24.70 -22.21 14.03
N THR A 159 -24.44 -22.31 12.73
CA THR A 159 -23.33 -23.12 12.31
C THR A 159 -22.14 -22.46 12.99
N GLN A 160 -21.62 -23.07 14.03
CA GLN A 160 -20.28 -22.77 14.47
C GLN A 160 -19.44 -22.86 13.19
N GLU A 161 -18.95 -21.71 12.69
CA GLU A 161 -17.71 -21.77 11.94
C GLU A 161 -16.82 -22.63 12.82
N GLU A 162 -16.42 -23.77 12.32
CA GLU A 162 -15.22 -24.41 12.83
C GLU A 162 -14.10 -23.45 12.50
N THR A 163 -14.00 -22.38 13.29
CA THR A 163 -12.76 -21.61 13.35
C THR A 163 -11.70 -22.66 13.55
N PRO A 164 -10.76 -22.80 12.61
CA PRO A 164 -9.74 -23.82 12.71
C PRO A 164 -9.18 -23.70 14.14
N SER A 165 -9.22 -24.77 14.90
CA SER A 165 -8.72 -24.77 16.26
C SER A 165 -7.24 -24.43 16.17
N PHE A 166 -6.90 -23.19 16.42
CA PHE A 166 -5.50 -22.78 16.54
C PHE A 166 -4.99 -23.44 17.82
N ALA A 167 -4.39 -24.62 17.65
CA ALA A 167 -3.71 -25.28 18.74
C ALA A 167 -2.49 -24.44 19.12
N PHE A 168 -2.60 -23.70 20.21
CA PHE A 168 -1.42 -23.17 20.88
C PHE A 168 -0.71 -24.33 21.59
N TYR A 169 0.59 -24.46 21.38
CA TYR A 169 1.38 -25.40 22.17
C TYR A 169 1.38 -24.89 23.62
N PRO A 170 0.83 -25.67 24.58
CA PRO A 170 0.71 -25.21 25.97
C PRO A 170 2.06 -24.90 26.62
N ASP A 171 3.13 -25.47 26.12
CA ASP A 171 4.49 -25.36 26.67
C ASP A 171 5.41 -24.41 25.87
N MET A 172 4.88 -23.36 25.24
CA MET A 172 5.72 -22.37 24.58
C MET A 172 6.63 -21.66 25.61
N PRO A 173 7.95 -21.93 25.62
CA PRO A 173 8.84 -21.24 26.52
C PRO A 173 8.96 -19.78 26.10
N GLY A 174 8.87 -18.88 27.05
CA GLY A 174 9.00 -17.45 26.81
C GLY A 174 8.93 -16.66 28.10
N ASN A 175 9.58 -15.53 28.12
CA ASN A 175 9.62 -14.62 29.25
C ASN A 175 8.62 -13.46 29.15
N ILE A 176 7.99 -13.29 28.00
CA ILE A 176 6.93 -12.30 27.77
C ILE A 176 5.59 -13.03 27.59
N THR A 177 4.64 -12.75 28.45
CA THR A 177 3.25 -13.24 28.31
C THR A 177 2.42 -12.21 27.58
N LEU A 178 2.05 -12.50 26.32
CA LEU A 178 1.30 -11.58 25.48
C LEU A 178 -0.22 -11.70 25.68
N ALA A 179 -0.74 -12.93 25.71
CA ALA A 179 -2.18 -13.17 25.72
C ALA A 179 -2.53 -14.49 26.40
N ARG A 180 -3.81 -14.67 26.75
CA ARG A 180 -4.42 -15.95 27.12
C ARG A 180 -5.23 -16.49 25.95
N GLN A 181 -5.21 -17.78 25.79
CA GLN A 181 -6.02 -18.45 24.78
C GLN A 181 -7.50 -18.41 25.15
N TRP A 182 -8.32 -18.09 24.16
CA TRP A 182 -9.77 -18.24 24.23
C TRP A 182 -10.16 -19.61 23.64
N SER A 183 -10.94 -20.40 24.36
CA SER A 183 -11.51 -21.64 23.80
C SER A 183 -12.76 -21.30 23.00
N THR A 184 -12.76 -21.62 21.73
CA THR A 184 -13.95 -21.50 20.88
C THR A 184 -15.04 -22.51 21.23
N GLU A 185 -14.65 -23.68 21.79
CA GLU A 185 -15.58 -24.74 22.17
C GLU A 185 -16.36 -24.39 23.43
N THR A 186 -15.69 -23.81 24.44
CA THR A 186 -16.29 -23.52 25.74
C THR A 186 -16.68 -22.06 25.93
N GLY A 187 -16.26 -21.18 25.04
CA GLY A 187 -16.49 -19.74 25.17
C GLY A 187 -15.79 -19.10 26.38
N ILE A 188 -14.73 -19.73 26.90
CA ILE A 188 -14.07 -19.31 28.15
C ILE A 188 -12.56 -19.11 27.89
N LEU A 189 -11.94 -18.16 28.61
CA LEU A 189 -10.50 -18.02 28.65
C LEU A 189 -9.87 -19.25 29.33
N THR A 190 -8.96 -19.91 28.63
CA THR A 190 -8.21 -21.05 29.16
C THR A 190 -7.06 -20.57 30.05
N ASP A 191 -6.40 -21.49 30.76
CA ASP A 191 -5.18 -21.21 31.50
C ASP A 191 -3.91 -21.30 30.62
N THR A 192 -4.07 -21.44 29.33
CA THR A 192 -2.96 -21.45 28.35
C THR A 192 -2.59 -20.04 27.95
N PHE A 193 -1.31 -19.71 28.06
CA PHE A 193 -0.77 -18.40 27.73
C PHE A 193 0.07 -18.44 26.47
N LEU A 194 -0.12 -17.44 25.61
CA LEU A 194 0.81 -17.16 24.52
C LEU A 194 2.04 -16.44 25.11
N LYS A 195 3.15 -17.16 25.17
CA LYS A 195 4.43 -16.63 25.62
C LYS A 195 5.38 -16.44 24.45
N LEU A 196 6.15 -15.38 24.47
CA LEU A 196 7.14 -15.06 23.47
C LEU A 196 8.54 -15.12 24.05
N SER A 197 9.50 -15.50 23.19
CA SER A 197 10.94 -15.41 23.44
C SER A 197 11.62 -14.71 22.25
N PRO A 198 12.84 -14.16 22.39
CA PRO A 198 13.55 -13.53 21.27
C PRO A 198 13.71 -14.46 20.07
N ASP A 199 13.96 -15.75 20.29
CA ASP A 199 14.14 -16.75 19.23
C ASP A 199 12.84 -17.09 18.50
N ARG A 200 11.71 -16.81 19.13
CA ARG A 200 10.35 -17.07 18.62
C ARG A 200 9.54 -15.79 18.49
N HIS A 201 10.20 -14.70 18.21
CA HIS A 201 9.52 -13.47 17.85
C HIS A 201 9.18 -13.48 16.35
N PHE A 202 7.97 -13.05 16.01
CA PHE A 202 7.42 -13.09 14.66
C PHE A 202 6.81 -11.74 14.27
N HIS A 203 6.58 -11.55 12.99
CA HIS A 203 5.66 -10.51 12.53
C HIS A 203 4.28 -10.74 13.13
N THR A 204 3.59 -9.67 13.48
CA THR A 204 2.28 -9.77 14.14
C THR A 204 1.28 -8.85 13.46
N ALA A 205 0.10 -9.37 13.17
CA ALA A 205 -1.04 -8.57 12.74
C ALA A 205 -2.06 -8.47 13.89
N PHE A 206 -2.42 -7.24 14.25
CA PHE A 206 -3.49 -6.94 15.19
C PHE A 206 -4.70 -6.50 14.39
N VAL A 207 -5.68 -7.38 14.28
CA VAL A 207 -6.89 -7.16 13.48
C VAL A 207 -8.11 -7.17 14.38
N GLY A 208 -9.08 -6.34 14.09
CA GLY A 208 -10.35 -6.28 14.83
C GLY A 208 -10.95 -4.87 14.77
N ASP A 209 -12.17 -4.73 15.25
CA ASP A 209 -12.89 -3.45 15.26
C ASP A 209 -12.37 -2.45 16.29
N THR A 210 -12.85 -1.22 16.20
CA THR A 210 -12.50 -0.15 17.14
C THR A 210 -12.98 -0.53 18.55
N GLY A 211 -12.12 -0.33 19.56
CA GLY A 211 -12.45 -0.63 20.96
C GLY A 211 -12.08 -2.05 21.43
N PHE A 212 -11.73 -2.98 20.55
CA PHE A 212 -11.37 -4.36 20.92
C PHE A 212 -9.95 -4.55 21.46
N GLY A 213 -9.24 -3.47 21.79
CA GLY A 213 -7.97 -3.54 22.50
C GLY A 213 -6.73 -3.78 21.62
N LYS A 214 -6.82 -3.67 20.29
CA LYS A 214 -5.68 -3.82 19.36
C LYS A 214 -4.47 -2.98 19.77
N SER A 215 -4.67 -1.69 19.97
CA SER A 215 -3.60 -0.77 20.35
C SER A 215 -3.00 -1.12 21.72
N ILE A 216 -3.82 -1.56 22.68
CA ILE A 216 -3.34 -2.00 24.00
C ILE A 216 -2.43 -3.24 23.87
N ALA A 217 -2.83 -4.21 23.04
CA ALA A 217 -2.03 -5.42 22.81
C ALA A 217 -0.71 -5.09 22.10
N ALA A 218 -0.75 -4.21 21.09
CA ALA A 218 0.44 -3.75 20.38
C ALA A 218 1.40 -2.97 21.29
N GLU A 219 0.86 -2.05 22.09
CA GLU A 219 1.63 -1.28 23.08
C GLU A 219 2.27 -2.17 24.12
N ARG A 220 1.55 -3.17 24.62
CA ARG A 220 2.11 -4.15 25.55
C ARG A 220 3.27 -4.92 24.90
N LEU A 221 3.09 -5.39 23.67
CA LEU A 221 4.17 -6.05 22.93
C LEU A 221 5.38 -5.11 22.78
N ALA A 222 5.16 -3.88 22.34
CA ALA A 222 6.24 -2.88 22.19
C ALA A 222 6.97 -2.60 23.51
N TYR A 223 6.24 -2.41 24.59
CA TYR A 223 6.79 -2.16 25.91
C TYR A 223 7.65 -3.32 26.41
N GLU A 224 7.10 -4.52 26.39
CA GLU A 224 7.76 -5.72 26.94
C GLU A 224 9.02 -6.08 26.13
N THR A 225 8.93 -6.06 24.80
CA THR A 225 10.06 -6.38 23.93
C THR A 225 11.17 -5.33 24.03
N THR A 226 10.81 -4.06 24.10
CA THR A 226 11.79 -2.99 24.24
C THR A 226 12.47 -3.05 25.61
N ARG A 227 11.72 -3.23 26.68
CA ARG A 227 12.23 -3.22 28.04
C ARG A 227 13.10 -4.45 28.35
N PHE A 228 12.62 -5.65 27.97
CA PHE A 228 13.28 -6.90 28.37
C PHE A 228 14.24 -7.45 27.32
N TRP A 229 14.02 -7.14 26.04
CA TRP A 229 14.86 -7.63 24.95
C TRP A 229 15.75 -6.53 24.34
N HIS A 230 15.59 -5.30 24.80
CA HIS A 230 16.32 -4.14 24.31
C HIS A 230 16.19 -3.96 22.78
N TYR A 231 14.98 -4.18 22.26
CA TYR A 231 14.70 -3.95 20.85
C TYR A 231 14.62 -2.45 20.53
N ARG A 232 15.06 -2.08 19.34
CA ARG A 232 14.79 -0.77 18.76
C ARG A 232 13.39 -0.76 18.20
N THR A 233 12.50 0.00 18.80
CA THR A 233 11.08 0.06 18.44
C THR A 233 10.77 1.38 17.76
N ILE A 234 10.21 1.30 16.56
CA ILE A 234 9.71 2.44 15.80
C ILE A 234 8.20 2.26 15.66
N VAL A 235 7.44 3.27 16.03
CA VAL A 235 5.99 3.30 15.85
C VAL A 235 5.65 4.36 14.81
N LEU A 236 5.01 3.94 13.74
CA LEU A 236 4.49 4.80 12.69
C LEU A 236 2.98 4.96 12.94
N ASP A 237 2.62 6.05 13.62
CA ASP A 237 1.28 6.32 14.10
C ASP A 237 0.58 7.37 13.23
N PHE A 238 -0.50 7.00 12.55
CA PHE A 238 -1.33 7.97 11.82
C PHE A 238 -2.08 8.94 12.74
N GLY A 239 -2.27 8.55 14.00
CA GLY A 239 -2.95 9.31 15.02
C GLY A 239 -2.01 9.93 16.07
N GLN A 240 -2.41 9.81 17.33
CA GLN A 240 -1.69 10.29 18.51
C GLN A 240 -1.91 9.34 19.70
N GLY A 241 -2.11 8.05 19.44
CA GLY A 241 -2.49 7.05 20.43
C GLY A 241 -1.39 6.68 21.42
N TRP A 242 -0.12 6.84 21.03
CA TRP A 242 1.03 6.32 21.77
C TRP A 242 1.65 7.25 22.79
N ARG A 243 1.12 8.44 23.03
CA ARG A 243 1.68 9.42 23.98
C ARG A 243 1.78 8.91 25.41
N LYS A 244 0.92 8.00 25.80
CA LYS A 244 0.97 7.34 27.12
C LYS A 244 2.26 6.54 27.36
N ALA A 245 2.97 6.16 26.30
CA ALA A 245 4.28 5.50 26.40
C ALA A 245 5.33 6.34 27.13
N LEU A 246 5.19 7.67 27.14
CA LEU A 246 6.07 8.57 27.93
C LEU A 246 6.04 8.29 29.42
N ASN A 247 4.97 7.69 29.94
CA ASN A 247 4.80 7.37 31.35
C ASN A 247 5.13 5.88 31.66
N TRP A 248 5.64 5.12 30.69
CA TRP A 248 5.94 3.72 30.92
C TRP A 248 7.13 3.53 31.86
N PRO A 249 7.00 2.68 32.90
CA PRO A 249 8.06 2.49 33.87
C PRO A 249 9.30 1.85 33.24
N GLY A 250 10.45 2.42 33.54
CA GLY A 250 11.75 1.89 33.12
C GLY A 250 12.20 2.25 31.71
N ILE A 251 11.32 2.80 30.86
CA ILE A 251 11.65 3.24 29.49
C ILE A 251 10.93 4.53 29.06
N GLY A 252 10.15 5.14 29.94
CA GLY A 252 9.40 6.37 29.63
C GLY A 252 10.30 7.57 29.29
N ALA A 253 9.78 8.78 29.44
CA ALA A 253 10.50 10.01 29.12
C ALA A 253 11.84 10.17 29.91
N ASN A 254 11.93 9.57 31.09
CA ASN A 254 13.14 9.59 31.92
C ASN A 254 14.17 8.51 31.54
N GLY A 255 13.83 7.62 30.59
CA GLY A 255 14.69 6.54 30.15
C GLY A 255 14.75 5.34 31.10
N SER A 256 15.65 4.41 30.79
CA SER A 256 15.98 3.27 31.64
C SER A 256 16.95 3.67 32.75
N GLU A 257 17.11 2.81 33.75
CA GLU A 257 18.04 3.04 34.86
C GLU A 257 19.50 3.22 34.39
N ASP A 258 19.87 2.59 33.28
CA ASP A 258 21.20 2.72 32.67
C ASP A 258 21.31 3.93 31.72
N GLY A 259 20.23 4.73 31.56
CA GLY A 259 20.16 5.90 30.72
C GLY A 259 20.18 5.64 29.21
N ARG A 260 20.13 4.38 28.77
CA ARG A 260 20.30 4.01 27.36
C ARG A 260 19.01 3.85 26.56
N GLY A 261 17.90 3.52 27.22
CA GLY A 261 16.61 3.31 26.55
C GLY A 261 15.61 4.37 27.00
N HIS A 262 14.92 4.97 26.08
CA HIS A 262 13.87 5.95 26.37
C HIS A 262 12.78 5.97 25.31
N VAL A 263 11.68 6.64 25.61
CA VAL A 263 10.62 6.92 24.65
C VAL A 263 10.82 8.34 24.10
N ASP A 264 10.92 8.44 22.78
CA ASP A 264 10.96 9.72 22.05
C ASP A 264 9.73 9.83 21.12
N ILE A 265 9.03 10.97 21.18
CA ILE A 265 7.89 11.23 20.30
C ILE A 265 8.25 12.36 19.35
N ARG A 266 8.14 12.09 18.05
CA ARG A 266 8.35 13.01 16.95
C ARG A 266 7.07 13.20 16.17
N GLN A 267 6.83 14.39 15.66
CA GLN A 267 5.56 14.73 15.00
C GLN A 267 5.81 15.16 13.56
N LEU A 268 5.02 14.60 12.64
CA LEU A 268 5.08 14.98 11.22
C LEU A 268 4.47 16.37 11.00
N HIS A 269 3.53 16.78 11.87
CA HIS A 269 2.87 18.06 11.73
C HIS A 269 3.82 19.24 12.04
N PRO A 270 3.91 20.23 11.12
CA PRO A 270 4.91 21.30 11.23
C PRO A 270 4.74 22.28 12.39
N GLY A 271 3.53 22.44 12.90
CA GLY A 271 3.22 23.32 14.06
C GLY A 271 3.46 22.69 15.42
N SER A 272 3.98 21.47 15.46
CA SER A 272 4.10 20.71 16.70
C SER A 272 5.32 21.09 17.54
N PRO A 273 5.32 20.79 18.85
CA PRO A 273 6.45 21.08 19.75
C PRO A 273 7.74 20.33 19.41
N ARG A 274 7.64 19.15 18.79
CA ARG A 274 8.79 18.29 18.43
C ARG A 274 8.68 17.82 16.97
N PRO A 275 8.80 18.77 15.99
CA PRO A 275 8.61 18.44 14.59
C PRO A 275 9.74 17.54 14.08
N LEU A 276 9.40 16.54 13.28
CA LEU A 276 10.36 15.71 12.56
C LEU A 276 10.88 16.49 11.36
N ARG A 277 12.05 17.09 11.48
CA ARG A 277 12.70 17.81 10.38
C ARG A 277 13.64 16.87 9.63
N TRP A 278 13.47 16.78 8.33
CA TRP A 278 14.21 15.83 7.51
C TRP A 278 14.20 16.24 6.03
N ASN A 279 15.35 16.20 5.40
CA ASN A 279 15.46 16.40 3.96
C ASN A 279 15.11 15.11 3.22
N ILE A 280 13.91 15.07 2.65
CA ILE A 280 13.36 13.90 1.95
C ILE A 280 14.21 13.50 0.73
N LEU A 281 14.88 14.45 0.09
CA LEU A 281 15.69 14.19 -1.11
C LEU A 281 17.16 13.88 -0.80
N GLN A 282 17.58 13.98 0.45
CA GLN A 282 18.93 13.56 0.83
C GLN A 282 19.02 12.03 0.82
N VAL A 283 19.96 11.51 0.06
CA VAL A 283 20.20 10.06 -0.06
C VAL A 283 20.69 9.50 1.28
N PRO A 284 20.07 8.44 1.79
CA PRO A 284 20.57 7.75 2.98
C PRO A 284 21.92 7.06 2.72
N ARG A 285 22.74 6.93 3.78
CA ARG A 285 24.11 6.40 3.67
C ARG A 285 24.21 5.00 3.08
N ARG A 286 23.20 4.16 3.29
CA ARG A 286 23.19 2.74 2.91
C ARG A 286 22.23 2.40 1.77
N ILE A 287 21.67 3.39 1.11
CA ILE A 287 20.76 3.18 -0.02
C ILE A 287 21.37 3.81 -1.26
N GLU A 288 21.54 3.00 -2.30
CA GLU A 288 22.04 3.46 -3.59
C GLU A 288 21.20 4.63 -4.14
N PRO A 289 21.81 5.71 -4.69
CA PRO A 289 21.09 6.88 -5.15
C PRO A 289 20.01 6.61 -6.19
N VAL A 290 20.26 5.70 -7.15
CA VAL A 290 19.30 5.32 -8.19
C VAL A 290 18.08 4.64 -7.57
N ARG A 291 18.31 3.73 -6.62
CA ARG A 291 17.25 3.03 -5.89
C ARG A 291 16.45 4.01 -5.02
N TYR A 292 17.15 4.90 -4.30
CA TYR A 292 16.47 5.88 -3.44
C TYR A 292 15.58 6.83 -4.23
N ARG A 293 16.07 7.37 -5.34
CA ARG A 293 15.30 8.19 -6.27
C ARG A 293 14.02 7.51 -6.73
N SER A 294 14.11 6.24 -7.13
CA SER A 294 12.95 5.46 -7.58
C SER A 294 11.96 5.25 -6.44
N MET A 295 12.47 4.90 -5.24
CA MET A 295 11.68 4.69 -4.03
C MET A 295 10.90 5.95 -3.64
N VAL A 296 11.53 7.12 -3.62
CA VAL A 296 10.85 8.40 -3.33
C VAL A 296 9.73 8.65 -4.33
N ALA A 297 10.01 8.57 -5.63
CA ALA A 297 9.00 8.84 -6.66
C ALA A 297 7.81 7.86 -6.57
N GLU A 298 8.07 6.58 -6.37
CA GLU A 298 7.04 5.53 -6.30
C GLU A 298 6.17 5.66 -5.06
N LEU A 299 6.77 5.88 -3.89
CA LEU A 299 6.01 5.98 -2.65
C LEU A 299 5.14 7.23 -2.61
N PHE A 300 5.65 8.36 -3.10
CA PHE A 300 4.87 9.58 -3.22
C PHE A 300 3.75 9.45 -4.25
N ALA A 301 4.02 8.83 -5.39
CA ALA A 301 2.99 8.58 -6.41
C ALA A 301 1.88 7.67 -5.86
N ASN A 302 2.23 6.60 -5.14
CA ASN A 302 1.26 5.70 -4.55
C ASN A 302 0.41 6.36 -3.47
N ALA A 303 1.04 7.06 -2.53
CA ALA A 303 0.31 7.79 -1.50
C ALA A 303 -0.69 8.78 -2.11
N GLY A 304 -0.32 9.42 -3.24
CA GLY A 304 -1.17 10.34 -3.99
C GLY A 304 -2.14 9.67 -4.97
N ARG A 305 -2.18 8.32 -5.05
CA ARG A 305 -2.97 7.57 -6.05
C ARG A 305 -2.72 8.07 -7.48
N MET A 306 -1.47 8.29 -7.80
CA MET A 306 -1.04 8.85 -9.09
C MET A 306 -0.84 7.75 -10.13
N GLY A 307 -1.26 8.02 -11.38
CA GLY A 307 -1.08 7.10 -12.48
C GLY A 307 0.36 7.06 -13.03
N ALA A 308 0.62 6.11 -13.94
CA ALA A 308 1.95 5.88 -14.51
C ALA A 308 2.58 7.11 -15.17
N ARG A 309 1.77 7.95 -15.83
CA ARG A 309 2.25 9.20 -16.46
C ARG A 309 2.75 10.20 -15.42
N GLN A 310 2.02 10.36 -14.32
CA GLN A 310 2.38 11.25 -13.21
C GLN A 310 3.67 10.76 -12.53
N LEU A 311 3.77 9.47 -12.26
CA LEU A 311 5.02 8.85 -11.77
C LEU A 311 6.19 9.09 -12.73
N GLY A 312 5.95 9.02 -14.04
CA GLY A 312 6.96 9.32 -15.07
C GLY A 312 7.52 10.74 -14.94
N PHE A 313 6.67 11.75 -14.75
CA PHE A 313 7.12 13.13 -14.51
C PHE A 313 7.93 13.26 -13.22
N MET A 314 7.45 12.68 -12.13
CA MET A 314 8.15 12.72 -10.84
C MET A 314 9.54 12.08 -10.93
N ARG A 315 9.63 10.88 -11.52
CA ARG A 315 10.90 10.17 -11.72
C ARG A 315 11.87 10.95 -12.58
N ARG A 316 11.38 11.51 -13.69
CA ARG A 316 12.21 12.29 -14.61
C ARG A 316 12.77 13.54 -13.92
N ALA A 317 11.94 14.31 -13.23
CA ALA A 317 12.37 15.51 -12.52
C ALA A 317 13.41 15.19 -11.44
N LEU A 318 13.21 14.14 -10.64
CA LEU A 318 14.21 13.70 -9.66
C LEU A 318 15.51 13.22 -10.31
N THR A 319 15.42 12.53 -11.45
CA THR A 319 16.62 12.09 -12.19
C THR A 319 17.46 13.27 -12.64
N GLU A 320 16.82 14.29 -13.24
CA GLU A 320 17.50 15.50 -13.69
C GLU A 320 18.14 16.25 -12.51
N LEU A 321 17.41 16.41 -11.40
CA LEU A 321 17.95 17.06 -10.19
C LEU A 321 19.15 16.31 -9.61
N TYR A 322 19.05 14.98 -9.49
CA TYR A 322 20.13 14.15 -8.95
C TYR A 322 21.35 14.15 -9.88
N PHE A 323 21.12 14.17 -11.18
CA PHE A 323 22.19 14.28 -12.15
C PHE A 323 22.89 15.65 -12.09
N GLU A 324 22.12 16.74 -12.10
CA GLU A 324 22.64 18.12 -12.01
C GLU A 324 23.37 18.42 -10.70
N ALA A 325 22.96 17.77 -9.60
CA ALA A 325 23.64 17.87 -8.31
C ALA A 325 24.85 16.92 -8.20
N GLY A 326 25.12 16.09 -9.21
CA GLY A 326 26.20 15.11 -9.19
C GLY A 326 26.00 13.97 -8.20
N VAL A 327 24.75 13.64 -7.86
CA VAL A 327 24.39 12.59 -6.90
C VAL A 327 24.44 11.20 -7.52
N LEU A 328 24.18 11.07 -8.84
CA LEU A 328 24.21 9.79 -9.55
C LEU A 328 25.66 9.38 -9.91
N THR A 329 26.53 9.31 -8.92
CA THR A 329 27.99 9.14 -9.06
C THR A 329 28.40 7.90 -9.87
N GLY A 330 27.59 6.86 -9.91
CA GLY A 330 27.81 5.66 -10.72
C GLY A 330 27.31 5.77 -12.17
N ASP A 331 26.64 6.88 -12.57
CA ASP A 331 26.15 7.04 -13.94
C ASP A 331 27.32 7.44 -14.87
N PRO A 332 27.58 6.68 -15.97
CA PRO A 332 28.64 7.00 -16.91
C PRO A 332 28.52 8.41 -17.52
N LYS A 333 27.32 8.93 -17.72
CA LYS A 333 27.09 10.28 -18.22
C LYS A 333 27.57 11.34 -17.24
N LEU A 334 27.37 11.10 -15.92
CA LEU A 334 27.90 12.00 -14.91
C LEU A 334 29.42 11.92 -14.84
N GLN A 335 29.99 10.70 -14.87
CA GLN A 335 31.46 10.51 -14.81
C GLN A 335 32.18 11.21 -15.97
N ASN A 336 31.62 11.19 -17.18
CA ASN A 336 32.14 11.89 -18.34
C ASN A 336 31.80 13.40 -18.39
N GLY A 337 31.05 13.90 -17.43
CA GLY A 337 30.62 15.30 -17.35
C GLY A 337 31.48 16.16 -16.43
N PRO A 338 31.15 17.46 -16.31
CA PRO A 338 31.91 18.41 -15.47
C PRO A 338 31.92 18.04 -13.98
N LEU A 339 30.97 17.21 -13.51
CA LEU A 339 30.88 16.72 -12.14
C LEU A 339 31.48 15.32 -11.96
N GLY A 340 32.16 14.79 -12.98
CA GLY A 340 32.82 13.49 -12.98
C GLY A 340 34.11 13.42 -12.16
N HIS A 341 34.41 14.46 -11.40
CA HIS A 341 35.58 14.55 -10.52
C HIS A 341 35.20 15.24 -9.21
N LEU A 342 36.06 15.15 -8.19
CA LEU A 342 35.89 15.88 -6.93
C LEU A 342 36.02 17.39 -7.21
N GLN A 343 35.09 18.18 -6.70
CA GLN A 343 34.98 19.61 -7.05
C GLN A 343 35.81 20.49 -6.13
N ASP A 344 35.86 20.20 -4.86
CA ASP A 344 36.49 21.04 -3.84
C ASP A 344 37.11 20.23 -2.70
N ASP A 345 37.82 20.93 -1.81
CA ASP A 345 38.45 20.34 -0.62
C ASP A 345 37.42 19.73 0.36
N ARG A 346 36.17 20.19 0.33
CA ARG A 346 35.12 19.63 1.22
C ARG A 346 34.72 18.24 0.77
N GLU A 347 34.58 18.03 -0.56
CA GLU A 347 34.34 16.70 -1.11
C GLU A 347 35.51 15.76 -0.82
N VAL A 348 36.74 16.23 -0.96
CA VAL A 348 37.95 15.47 -0.59
C VAL A 348 37.91 15.08 0.89
N GLN A 349 37.55 16.03 1.77
CA GLN A 349 37.42 15.75 3.22
C GLN A 349 36.32 14.74 3.54
N VAL A 350 35.19 14.76 2.83
CA VAL A 350 34.12 13.77 2.95
C VAL A 350 34.66 12.36 2.67
N ILE A 351 35.41 12.20 1.58
CA ILE A 351 36.01 10.90 1.24
C ILE A 351 37.04 10.47 2.30
N ARG A 352 37.94 11.38 2.71
CA ARG A 352 38.94 11.08 3.76
C ARG A 352 38.31 10.61 5.06
N ASN A 353 37.20 11.21 5.47
CA ASN A 353 36.47 10.85 6.69
C ASN A 353 35.81 9.46 6.61
N THR A 354 35.62 8.90 5.41
CA THR A 354 35.10 7.53 5.26
C THR A 354 36.16 6.47 5.56
N HIS A 355 37.44 6.84 5.56
CA HIS A 355 38.59 5.93 5.73
C HIS A 355 39.29 6.01 7.07
N GLN A 356 38.59 6.25 8.17
CA GLN A 356 39.17 6.39 9.51
C GLN A 356 40.16 5.28 9.93
N ASN A 357 40.24 4.18 9.17
CA ASN A 357 41.11 3.02 9.50
C ASN A 357 42.09 2.59 8.39
N SER A 358 42.24 3.32 7.27
CA SER A 358 43.10 2.89 6.16
C SER A 358 44.13 3.97 5.85
N ALA A 359 45.29 3.91 6.47
CA ALA A 359 46.37 4.91 6.37
C ALA A 359 47.05 5.00 5.00
N ASN A 360 46.86 4.04 4.09
CA ASN A 360 47.67 3.92 2.88
C ASN A 360 47.09 4.48 1.57
N GLN A 361 45.84 4.99 1.54
CA GLN A 361 45.21 5.54 0.31
C GLN A 361 44.90 7.05 0.35
N GLN A 362 45.23 7.74 1.44
CA GLN A 362 44.80 9.12 1.69
C GLN A 362 45.64 10.18 0.94
N ASP A 363 46.86 9.86 0.52
CA ASP A 363 47.83 10.89 0.05
C ASP A 363 47.56 11.41 -1.36
N ASN A 364 46.75 10.73 -2.17
CA ASN A 364 46.52 11.10 -3.58
C ASN A 364 45.16 11.76 -3.84
N LEU A 365 44.34 12.02 -2.84
CA LEU A 365 43.02 12.64 -3.00
C LEU A 365 43.16 14.17 -3.03
N HIS A 366 42.73 14.78 -4.13
CA HIS A 366 42.71 16.25 -4.33
C HIS A 366 41.49 16.65 -5.17
N PRO A 367 41.11 17.93 -5.19
CA PRO A 367 40.16 18.42 -6.18
C PRO A 367 40.64 18.09 -7.61
N GLY A 368 39.72 17.55 -8.43
CA GLY A 368 40.07 17.02 -9.76
C GLY A 368 40.29 15.49 -9.80
N THR A 369 40.34 14.80 -8.68
CA THR A 369 40.34 13.31 -8.67
C THR A 369 39.09 12.79 -9.37
N LEU A 370 39.26 11.87 -10.33
CA LEU A 370 38.16 11.29 -11.12
C LEU A 370 37.31 10.34 -10.25
N LEU A 371 35.99 10.40 -10.43
CA LEU A 371 35.04 9.53 -9.69
C LEU A 371 35.27 8.04 -9.99
N GLU A 372 35.72 7.69 -11.19
CA GLU A 372 36.02 6.31 -11.58
C GLU A 372 37.12 5.67 -10.72
N SER A 373 38.01 6.46 -10.12
CA SER A 373 39.07 5.96 -9.24
C SER A 373 38.57 5.67 -7.81
N LEU A 374 37.36 6.11 -7.46
CA LEU A 374 36.79 5.96 -6.13
C LEU A 374 36.06 4.61 -5.98
N SER A 375 36.13 4.05 -4.79
CA SER A 375 35.37 2.86 -4.44
C SER A 375 33.86 3.14 -4.35
N ALA A 376 33.04 2.10 -4.43
CA ALA A 376 31.60 2.23 -4.29
C ALA A 376 31.16 2.88 -2.96
N PHE A 377 31.93 2.65 -1.89
CA PHE A 377 31.65 3.23 -0.58
C PHE A 377 31.95 4.75 -0.57
N GLU A 378 33.04 5.17 -1.19
CA GLU A 378 33.39 6.58 -1.36
C GLU A 378 32.39 7.32 -2.26
N LEU A 379 31.99 6.69 -3.37
CA LEU A 379 30.95 7.24 -4.26
C LEU A 379 29.63 7.42 -3.53
N GLN A 380 29.26 6.47 -2.65
CA GLN A 380 28.07 6.59 -1.83
C GLN A 380 28.17 7.77 -0.84
N ALA A 381 29.31 7.93 -0.16
CA ALA A 381 29.51 9.05 0.75
C ALA A 381 29.44 10.41 0.04
N LEU A 382 30.02 10.49 -1.16
CA LEU A 382 29.95 11.67 -2.02
C LEU A 382 28.52 11.97 -2.45
N ALA A 383 27.75 10.94 -2.85
CA ALA A 383 26.35 11.08 -3.22
C ALA A 383 25.50 11.62 -2.06
N VAL A 384 25.69 11.08 -0.84
CA VAL A 384 25.06 11.60 0.37
C VAL A 384 25.40 13.07 0.58
N TYR A 385 26.68 13.44 0.45
CA TYR A 385 27.12 14.82 0.63
C TYR A 385 26.49 15.75 -0.41
N ARG A 386 26.56 15.41 -1.70
CA ARG A 386 26.01 16.20 -2.80
C ARG A 386 24.49 16.34 -2.74
N SER A 387 23.78 15.31 -2.23
CA SER A 387 22.33 15.38 -2.09
C SER A 387 21.83 16.30 -0.96
N LYS A 388 22.69 16.71 -0.04
CA LYS A 388 22.33 17.64 1.06
C LYS A 388 21.74 18.96 0.58
N GLN A 389 22.16 19.43 -0.59
CA GLN A 389 21.67 20.67 -1.17
C GLN A 389 20.33 20.56 -1.89
N LEU A 390 19.83 19.34 -2.11
CA LEU A 390 18.53 19.09 -2.72
C LEU A 390 17.43 19.18 -1.66
N ASP A 391 16.27 19.67 -2.08
CA ASP A 391 15.06 19.71 -1.27
C ASP A 391 13.81 19.63 -2.16
N VAL A 392 12.65 19.46 -1.52
CA VAL A 392 11.38 19.28 -2.24
C VAL A 392 11.00 20.51 -3.06
N SER A 393 11.41 21.72 -2.64
CA SER A 393 11.11 22.95 -3.40
C SER A 393 11.78 22.92 -4.78
N LYS A 394 13.03 22.46 -4.85
CA LYS A 394 13.74 22.28 -6.14
C LYS A 394 13.04 21.25 -7.04
N TRP A 395 12.47 20.20 -6.42
CA TRP A 395 11.69 19.21 -7.17
C TRP A 395 10.41 19.81 -7.76
N VAL A 396 9.67 20.58 -6.97
CA VAL A 396 8.48 21.31 -7.42
C VAL A 396 8.84 22.30 -8.53
N ASP A 397 9.90 23.08 -8.37
CA ASP A 397 10.33 24.06 -9.37
C ASP A 397 10.73 23.39 -10.70
N ARG A 398 11.38 22.22 -10.64
CA ARG A 398 11.68 21.43 -11.83
C ARG A 398 10.40 20.99 -12.56
N LEU A 399 9.41 20.54 -11.84
CA LEU A 399 8.10 20.15 -12.40
C LEU A 399 7.36 21.35 -12.98
N ARG A 400 7.43 22.53 -12.33
CA ARG A 400 6.88 23.78 -12.89
C ARG A 400 7.51 24.14 -14.24
N THR A 401 8.83 23.98 -14.37
CA THR A 401 9.51 24.18 -15.67
C THR A 401 9.00 23.24 -16.76
N TYR A 402 8.60 21.99 -16.40
CA TYR A 402 7.97 21.10 -17.39
C TYR A 402 6.57 21.59 -17.78
N LYS A 403 5.79 22.13 -16.85
CA LYS A 403 4.46 22.66 -17.14
C LYS A 403 4.51 23.80 -18.17
N GLU A 404 5.50 24.68 -18.06
CA GLU A 404 5.72 25.76 -19.02
C GLU A 404 6.06 25.23 -20.43
N LYS A 405 6.80 24.13 -20.53
CA LYS A 405 7.18 23.51 -21.81
C LYS A 405 6.05 22.70 -22.46
N LEU A 406 5.01 22.33 -21.73
CA LEU A 406 3.90 21.48 -22.18
C LEU A 406 2.69 22.29 -22.68
N GLU A 407 2.88 23.49 -23.25
CA GLU A 407 1.79 24.36 -23.69
C GLU A 407 0.82 23.72 -24.68
N ARG A 408 1.24 22.75 -25.48
CA ARG A 408 0.46 22.11 -26.55
C ARG A 408 -0.18 20.76 -26.15
N ASP A 409 0.23 20.12 -25.07
CA ASP A 409 -0.30 18.83 -24.62
C ASP A 409 -1.15 18.99 -23.36
N GLN A 410 -2.43 19.25 -23.57
CA GLN A 410 -3.42 19.44 -22.50
C GLN A 410 -3.47 18.26 -21.51
N VAL A 411 -3.42 17.02 -21.98
CA VAL A 411 -3.51 15.81 -21.14
C VAL A 411 -2.29 15.66 -20.23
N SER A 412 -1.11 15.89 -20.77
CA SER A 412 0.13 15.86 -19.98
C SER A 412 0.19 17.01 -19.00
N ARG A 413 -0.31 18.19 -19.38
CA ARG A 413 -0.40 19.36 -18.51
C ARG A 413 -1.31 19.12 -17.31
N THR A 414 -2.53 18.60 -17.52
CA THR A 414 -3.46 18.26 -16.43
C THR A 414 -2.88 17.19 -15.51
N SER A 415 -2.23 16.18 -16.08
CA SER A 415 -1.54 15.15 -15.29
C SER A 415 -0.44 15.75 -14.40
N LEU A 416 0.33 16.69 -14.93
CA LEU A 416 1.40 17.37 -14.19
C LEU A 416 0.87 18.34 -13.12
N GLU A 417 -0.24 19.01 -13.38
CA GLU A 417 -0.94 19.85 -12.39
C GLU A 417 -1.38 19.05 -11.18
N GLY A 418 -1.88 17.82 -11.40
CA GLY A 418 -2.22 16.91 -10.31
C GLY A 418 -1.01 16.49 -9.46
N VAL A 419 0.19 16.38 -10.06
CA VAL A 419 1.44 16.14 -9.32
C VAL A 419 1.84 17.37 -8.50
N LEU A 420 1.84 18.54 -9.15
CA LEU A 420 2.22 19.80 -8.51
C LEU A 420 1.34 20.09 -7.28
N LEU A 421 0.01 19.99 -7.41
CA LEU A 421 -0.92 20.21 -6.31
C LEU A 421 -0.59 19.40 -5.05
N ARG A 422 -0.09 18.18 -5.23
CA ARG A 422 0.29 17.30 -4.11
C ARG A 422 1.67 17.62 -3.55
N LEU A 423 2.66 17.86 -4.40
CA LEU A 423 4.03 18.13 -3.95
C LEU A 423 4.21 19.53 -3.38
N GLU A 424 3.45 20.52 -3.85
CA GLU A 424 3.48 21.88 -3.35
C GLU A 424 3.13 21.96 -1.86
N GLN A 425 2.33 21.03 -1.33
CA GLN A 425 2.05 20.91 0.10
C GLN A 425 3.33 20.80 0.95
N PHE A 426 4.40 20.18 0.42
CA PHE A 426 5.68 20.03 1.13
C PHE A 426 6.61 21.24 0.96
N SER A 427 6.39 22.07 -0.06
CA SER A 427 7.23 23.23 -0.37
C SER A 427 6.66 24.56 0.11
N GLU A 428 5.47 24.56 0.71
CA GLU A 428 4.76 25.76 1.13
C GLU A 428 4.52 25.82 2.65
N GLY A 429 4.33 27.02 3.16
CA GLY A 429 3.94 27.27 4.54
C GLY A 429 4.87 26.65 5.59
N HIS A 430 4.27 26.03 6.59
CA HIS A 430 5.02 25.37 7.66
C HIS A 430 5.70 24.07 7.23
N MET A 431 5.16 23.37 6.25
CA MET A 431 5.77 22.15 5.69
C MET A 431 7.11 22.44 5.03
N ALA A 432 7.24 23.59 4.35
CA ALA A 432 8.52 24.02 3.77
C ALA A 432 9.63 24.21 4.81
N ARG A 433 9.29 24.60 6.04
CA ARG A 433 10.27 24.70 7.14
C ARG A 433 10.74 23.35 7.64
N GLN A 434 9.94 22.33 7.48
CA GLN A 434 10.20 20.99 8.00
C GLN A 434 10.82 20.07 6.96
N TYR A 435 10.41 20.17 5.68
CA TYR A 435 10.80 19.27 4.59
C TYR A 435 11.45 19.98 3.40
N GLY A 436 11.40 21.31 3.34
CA GLY A 436 11.99 22.13 2.29
C GLY A 436 13.41 22.60 2.61
N PRO A 437 13.81 23.80 2.12
CA PRO A 437 15.19 24.28 2.22
C PRO A 437 15.75 24.35 3.64
N SER A 438 14.90 24.61 4.64
CA SER A 438 15.31 24.65 6.06
C SER A 438 15.71 23.28 6.64
N ALA A 439 15.36 22.19 5.99
CA ALA A 439 15.78 20.83 6.34
C ALA A 439 17.04 20.39 5.59
N SER A 440 17.59 21.25 4.73
CA SER A 440 18.80 20.94 3.96
C SER A 440 19.93 20.47 4.88
N GLY A 441 20.53 19.34 4.52
CA GLY A 441 21.61 18.75 5.30
C GLY A 441 21.19 17.91 6.53
N ILE A 442 19.90 17.84 6.84
CA ILE A 442 19.39 16.94 7.88
C ILE A 442 18.97 15.63 7.20
N GLY A 443 19.82 14.61 7.29
CA GLY A 443 19.52 13.28 6.76
C GLY A 443 18.67 12.44 7.71
N VAL A 444 18.17 11.31 7.22
CA VAL A 444 17.41 10.36 8.03
C VAL A 444 18.25 9.79 9.19
N GLU A 445 19.55 9.68 9.02
CA GLU A 445 20.50 9.24 10.05
C GLU A 445 20.55 10.19 11.23
N ASP A 446 20.38 11.50 10.97
CA ASP A 446 20.39 12.54 12.02
C ASP A 446 19.14 12.51 12.89
N LEU A 447 18.13 11.74 12.49
CA LEU A 447 16.91 11.55 13.27
C LEU A 447 17.09 10.56 14.43
N GLY A 448 18.19 9.82 14.48
CA GLY A 448 18.47 8.82 15.52
C GLY A 448 17.50 7.61 15.52
N LEU A 449 16.73 7.41 14.44
CA LEU A 449 15.72 6.33 14.34
C LEU A 449 16.35 4.95 14.34
N MET A 450 17.56 4.84 13.83
CA MET A 450 18.26 3.56 13.65
C MET A 450 19.03 3.13 14.89
N GLY A 451 18.99 3.93 15.97
CA GLY A 451 19.80 3.76 17.16
C GLY A 451 21.26 4.20 16.92
N ASP A 452 21.88 4.67 17.96
CA ASP A 452 23.31 5.02 18.00
C ASP A 452 23.98 4.32 19.17
N PRO A 453 25.33 4.34 19.28
CA PRO A 453 26.03 3.70 20.41
C PRO A 453 25.65 4.22 21.79
N ALA A 454 25.20 5.48 21.89
CA ALA A 454 24.75 6.08 23.13
C ALA A 454 23.31 5.70 23.48
N ASN A 455 22.46 5.48 22.44
CA ASN A 455 21.06 5.12 22.60
C ASN A 455 20.67 4.02 21.60
N PRO A 456 21.16 2.80 21.79
CA PRO A 456 21.02 1.74 20.79
C PRO A 456 19.60 1.15 20.71
N TRP A 457 18.81 1.27 21.77
CA TRP A 457 17.47 0.72 21.88
C TRP A 457 16.49 1.76 22.47
N GLY A 458 15.22 1.45 22.52
CA GLY A 458 14.18 2.36 22.98
C GLY A 458 13.04 2.47 21.97
N ILE A 459 12.07 3.33 22.27
CA ILE A 459 10.90 3.54 21.43
C ILE A 459 10.92 4.93 20.83
N THR A 460 10.79 5.03 19.50
CA THR A 460 10.52 6.29 18.84
C THR A 460 9.15 6.21 18.17
N VAL A 461 8.24 7.07 18.58
CA VAL A 461 6.91 7.24 17.99
C VAL A 461 6.95 8.39 17.00
N ILE A 462 6.50 8.14 15.79
CA ILE A 462 6.35 9.16 14.75
C ILE A 462 4.86 9.35 14.52
N GLU A 463 4.34 10.45 15.06
CA GLU A 463 2.93 10.79 15.01
C GLU A 463 2.60 11.59 13.75
N GLY A 464 1.58 11.16 13.00
CA GLY A 464 1.01 11.92 11.89
C GLY A 464 0.16 13.10 12.34
N GLY A 465 -0.61 12.89 13.40
CA GLY A 465 -1.57 13.88 13.92
C GLY A 465 -2.84 14.01 13.07
N ALA A 466 -3.94 14.42 13.70
CA ALA A 466 -5.22 14.60 13.02
C ALA A 466 -5.24 15.81 12.06
N GLU A 467 -4.39 16.79 12.33
CA GLU A 467 -4.33 18.07 11.60
C GLU A 467 -3.60 17.99 10.25
N MET A 468 -2.89 16.90 10.00
CA MET A 468 -2.15 16.69 8.76
C MET A 468 -2.97 15.86 7.77
N ASP A 469 -2.98 16.25 6.50
CA ASP A 469 -3.65 15.51 5.43
C ASP A 469 -3.13 14.07 5.30
N GLU A 470 -3.99 13.17 4.84
CA GLU A 470 -3.64 11.75 4.71
C GLU A 470 -2.52 11.50 3.70
N TYR A 471 -2.47 12.26 2.60
CA TYR A 471 -1.44 12.09 1.58
C TYR A 471 -0.01 12.31 2.11
N PRO A 472 0.33 13.44 2.73
CA PRO A 472 1.66 13.64 3.31
C PRO A 472 2.00 12.60 4.38
N LYS A 473 1.06 12.23 5.25
CA LYS A 473 1.26 11.18 6.25
C LYS A 473 1.66 9.86 5.61
N ALA A 474 0.85 9.39 4.67
CA ALA A 474 1.09 8.11 3.98
C ALA A 474 2.43 8.12 3.24
N ALA A 475 2.76 9.20 2.53
CA ALA A 475 4.02 9.32 1.80
C ALA A 475 5.24 9.26 2.74
N LEU A 476 5.23 10.06 3.81
CA LEU A 476 6.36 10.16 4.74
C LEU A 476 6.54 8.88 5.57
N LEU A 477 5.46 8.30 6.10
CA LEU A 477 5.53 7.09 6.91
C LEU A 477 5.96 5.88 6.07
N SER A 478 5.47 5.77 4.83
CA SER A 478 5.91 4.71 3.91
C SER A 478 7.37 4.85 3.52
N LEU A 479 7.83 6.08 3.28
CA LEU A 479 9.23 6.35 2.96
C LEU A 479 10.14 6.02 4.14
N LEU A 480 9.78 6.41 5.36
CA LEU A 480 10.52 6.07 6.57
C LEU A 480 10.60 4.55 6.77
N ALA A 481 9.47 3.83 6.65
CA ALA A 481 9.47 2.38 6.75
C ALA A 481 10.41 1.74 5.73
N SER A 482 10.40 2.24 4.49
CA SER A 482 11.25 1.75 3.40
C SER A 482 12.74 1.99 3.66
N ILE A 483 13.08 3.15 4.19
CA ILE A 483 14.46 3.51 4.54
C ILE A 483 14.94 2.63 5.69
N LEU A 484 14.14 2.49 6.77
CA LEU A 484 14.47 1.67 7.93
C LEU A 484 14.73 0.21 7.54
N TYR A 485 13.85 -0.34 6.70
CA TYR A 485 14.05 -1.69 6.18
C TYR A 485 15.31 -1.82 5.33
N SER A 486 15.52 -0.90 4.39
CA SER A 486 16.68 -0.93 3.50
C SER A 486 18.00 -0.75 4.26
N ASP A 487 18.03 0.12 5.27
CA ASP A 487 19.18 0.30 6.16
C ASP A 487 19.49 -0.96 6.95
N ALA A 488 18.49 -1.60 7.54
CA ALA A 488 18.70 -2.83 8.31
C ALA A 488 19.18 -3.99 7.42
N VAL A 489 18.66 -4.12 6.19
CA VAL A 489 19.18 -5.08 5.20
C VAL A 489 20.65 -4.81 4.88
N ALA A 490 21.03 -3.55 4.69
CA ALA A 490 22.41 -3.17 4.41
C ALA A 490 23.33 -3.43 5.59
N ARG A 491 22.93 -3.08 6.81
CA ARG A 491 23.69 -3.37 8.04
C ARG A 491 23.98 -4.85 8.20
N ARG A 492 22.99 -5.70 7.91
CA ARG A 492 23.16 -7.15 7.99
C ARG A 492 24.19 -7.68 6.99
N ARG A 493 24.31 -7.02 5.82
CA ARG A 493 25.34 -7.35 4.82
C ARG A 493 26.73 -6.87 5.21
N GLU A 494 26.82 -5.72 5.88
CA GLU A 494 28.08 -5.14 6.34
C GLU A 494 28.69 -5.92 7.53
N THR A 495 27.84 -6.51 8.38
CA THR A 495 28.27 -7.29 9.55
C THR A 495 28.10 -8.78 9.28
N LEU A 496 29.20 -9.52 9.26
CA LEU A 496 29.20 -10.97 8.98
C LEU A 496 28.42 -11.77 10.02
N ASP A 497 28.44 -11.36 11.29
CA ASP A 497 27.78 -12.03 12.42
C ASP A 497 26.44 -11.37 12.83
N GLY A 498 26.19 -10.15 12.40
CA GLY A 498 24.96 -9.40 12.67
C GLY A 498 24.65 -9.13 14.13
N LYS A 499 25.60 -9.36 15.05
CA LYS A 499 25.38 -9.27 16.49
C LYS A 499 25.47 -7.86 17.07
N HIS A 500 25.96 -6.91 16.30
CA HIS A 500 26.25 -5.55 16.78
C HIS A 500 25.06 -4.58 16.77
N PHE A 501 23.96 -4.95 16.14
CA PHE A 501 22.78 -4.10 16.09
C PHE A 501 21.62 -4.77 16.82
N PRO A 502 20.91 -4.06 17.71
CA PRO A 502 19.71 -4.59 18.32
C PRO A 502 18.67 -4.89 17.23
N PRO A 503 17.87 -5.94 17.40
CA PRO A 503 16.76 -6.19 16.53
C PRO A 503 15.82 -4.98 16.49
N MET A 504 15.26 -4.70 15.31
CA MET A 504 14.34 -3.59 15.09
C MET A 504 12.94 -4.13 14.93
N GLN A 505 11.98 -3.46 15.55
CA GLN A 505 10.56 -3.71 15.32
C GLN A 505 9.85 -2.42 14.88
N ILE A 506 9.00 -2.55 13.89
CA ILE A 506 8.24 -1.44 13.32
C ILE A 506 6.76 -1.72 13.52
N PHE A 507 6.10 -0.91 14.33
CA PHE A 507 4.66 -0.91 14.48
C PHE A 507 4.06 0.07 13.49
N PHE A 508 3.11 -0.40 12.70
CA PHE A 508 2.42 0.42 11.72
C PHE A 508 0.94 0.49 12.12
N GLU A 509 0.51 1.62 12.66
CA GLU A 509 -0.88 1.85 13.02
C GLU A 509 -1.69 2.25 11.77
N GLU A 510 -2.94 1.79 11.69
CA GLU A 510 -3.80 2.00 10.52
C GLU A 510 -3.14 1.60 9.18
N ALA A 511 -2.49 0.44 9.17
CA ALA A 511 -1.80 -0.07 7.99
C ALA A 511 -2.71 -0.16 6.74
N ASN A 512 -4.01 -0.35 6.92
CA ASN A 512 -5.01 -0.31 5.87
C ASN A 512 -4.99 1.01 5.08
N LYS A 513 -4.77 2.16 5.71
CA LYS A 513 -4.72 3.46 5.01
C LYS A 513 -3.57 3.56 3.99
N VAL A 514 -2.50 2.82 4.24
CA VAL A 514 -1.33 2.78 3.34
C VAL A 514 -1.43 1.62 2.35
N LEU A 515 -1.92 0.47 2.81
CA LEU A 515 -2.00 -0.75 1.99
C LEU A 515 -3.18 -0.73 1.01
N THR A 516 -4.34 -0.18 1.41
CA THR A 516 -5.56 -0.15 0.58
C THR A 516 -5.62 1.01 -0.40
N GLY A 517 -4.63 1.88 -0.43
CA GLY A 517 -4.58 3.03 -1.35
C GLY A 517 -4.77 2.71 -2.84
N VAL A 518 -4.98 1.45 -3.20
CA VAL A 518 -5.05 0.95 -4.58
C VAL A 518 -6.30 0.12 -4.91
N SER A 519 -7.06 -0.35 -3.92
CA SER A 519 -8.25 -1.19 -4.22
C SER A 519 -9.54 -0.42 -4.49
N GLY A 520 -9.57 0.90 -4.37
CA GLY A 520 -10.78 1.73 -4.51
C GLY A 520 -10.88 2.59 -5.77
N GLY A 521 -9.96 2.49 -6.69
CA GLY A 521 -10.03 3.19 -7.97
C GLY A 521 -10.32 2.21 -9.09
N ALA A 522 -11.48 2.38 -9.74
CA ALA A 522 -11.92 1.64 -10.91
C ALA A 522 -10.77 0.98 -11.68
N ALA A 523 -10.82 -0.34 -11.78
CA ALA A 523 -10.10 -1.07 -12.80
C ALA A 523 -10.61 -0.60 -14.16
N SER A 524 -10.23 0.60 -14.56
CA SER A 524 -10.37 1.09 -15.90
C SER A 524 -9.08 0.78 -16.62
N ASP A 525 -9.19 -0.32 -17.36
CA ASP A 525 -8.61 -0.48 -18.67
C ASP A 525 -7.09 -0.65 -18.79
N GLN A 526 -6.81 -1.74 -19.45
CA GLN A 526 -5.63 -2.11 -20.22
C GLN A 526 -4.53 -2.89 -19.50
N GLY A 527 -4.63 -4.20 -19.69
CA GLY A 527 -3.59 -5.09 -20.18
C GLY A 527 -2.13 -4.71 -19.96
N SER A 528 -1.70 -4.75 -18.70
CA SER A 528 -0.28 -4.92 -18.39
C SER A 528 -0.19 -5.67 -17.06
N GLY A 529 0.51 -6.81 -17.09
CA GLY A 529 0.62 -7.75 -16.00
C GLY A 529 0.98 -7.10 -14.67
N GLU A 530 0.46 -7.69 -13.62
CA GLU A 530 0.83 -7.63 -12.20
C GLU A 530 1.86 -6.55 -11.79
N SER A 531 1.57 -5.28 -11.98
CA SER A 531 2.29 -4.25 -11.24
C SER A 531 1.51 -3.99 -9.94
N GLY A 532 1.67 -4.91 -8.99
CA GLY A 532 1.19 -4.73 -7.63
C GLY A 532 1.66 -3.39 -7.07
N ASN A 533 0.83 -2.78 -6.23
CA ASN A 533 1.18 -1.56 -5.51
C ASN A 533 2.59 -1.68 -4.90
N PRO A 534 3.58 -0.82 -5.26
CA PRO A 534 4.94 -0.89 -4.71
C PRO A 534 4.98 -0.84 -3.18
N VAL A 535 4.04 -0.15 -2.53
CA VAL A 535 3.92 -0.12 -1.07
C VAL A 535 3.49 -1.49 -0.56
N SER A 536 2.46 -2.10 -1.16
CA SER A 536 2.04 -3.47 -0.80
C SER A 536 3.17 -4.47 -1.02
N HIS A 537 3.90 -4.37 -2.14
CA HIS A 537 5.06 -5.21 -2.41
C HIS A 537 6.18 -5.00 -1.38
N LEU A 538 6.44 -3.77 -0.95
CA LEU A 538 7.40 -3.48 0.11
C LEU A 538 6.99 -4.18 1.42
N PHE A 539 5.73 -4.00 1.86
CA PHE A 539 5.25 -4.63 3.08
C PHE A 539 5.24 -6.16 2.99
N GLN A 540 4.88 -6.73 1.85
CA GLN A 540 5.00 -8.17 1.60
C GLN A 540 6.45 -8.64 1.71
N THR A 541 7.39 -7.88 1.14
CA THR A 541 8.82 -8.18 1.24
C THR A 541 9.33 -8.07 2.67
N MET A 542 8.95 -7.02 3.39
CA MET A 542 9.27 -6.86 4.81
C MET A 542 8.70 -8.01 5.65
N TRP A 543 7.47 -8.40 5.39
CA TRP A 543 6.80 -9.52 6.07
C TRP A 543 7.47 -10.86 5.77
N ARG A 544 7.82 -11.12 4.51
CA ARG A 544 8.45 -12.38 4.11
C ARG A 544 9.91 -12.50 4.57
N ASP A 545 10.67 -11.44 4.43
CA ASP A 545 12.13 -11.47 4.54
C ASP A 545 12.69 -10.72 5.76
N GLY A 546 11.90 -9.86 6.40
CA GLY A 546 12.37 -8.97 7.49
C GLY A 546 13.04 -9.72 8.64
N ARG A 547 12.52 -10.87 9.02
CA ARG A 547 13.09 -11.70 10.09
C ARG A 547 14.55 -12.10 9.83
N LYS A 548 14.93 -12.33 8.57
CA LYS A 548 16.31 -12.65 8.17
C LYS A 548 17.29 -11.51 8.50
N TYR A 549 16.75 -10.29 8.58
CA TYR A 549 17.50 -9.06 8.86
C TYR A 549 17.25 -8.53 10.27
N SER A 550 16.68 -9.36 11.15
CA SER A 550 16.28 -8.97 12.52
C SER A 550 15.34 -7.76 12.57
N ILE A 551 14.44 -7.67 11.58
CA ILE A 551 13.36 -6.69 11.54
C ILE A 551 12.05 -7.43 11.73
N PHE A 552 11.22 -6.92 12.65
CA PHE A 552 9.89 -7.43 12.93
C PHE A 552 8.86 -6.36 12.59
N LEU A 553 7.89 -6.73 11.78
CA LEU A 553 6.81 -5.84 11.36
C LEU A 553 5.53 -6.20 12.14
N HIS A 554 4.93 -5.20 12.74
CA HIS A 554 3.67 -5.32 13.47
C HIS A 554 2.64 -4.39 12.84
N LEU A 555 1.61 -4.97 12.25
CA LEU A 555 0.57 -4.23 11.54
C LEU A 555 -0.68 -4.15 12.41
N MET A 556 -1.26 -2.97 12.52
CA MET A 556 -2.57 -2.76 13.13
C MET A 556 -3.54 -2.32 12.04
N ALA A 557 -4.61 -3.08 11.89
CA ALA A 557 -5.65 -2.81 10.91
C ALA A 557 -7.04 -2.84 11.54
N GLN A 558 -7.93 -1.99 11.04
CA GLN A 558 -9.35 -2.08 11.31
C GLN A 558 -9.97 -2.97 10.23
N THR A 559 -10.90 -3.83 10.62
CA THR A 559 -11.67 -4.69 9.71
C THR A 559 -12.74 -3.88 9.00
#